data_0daf8468d8fe9a8ff3761db791303b96
#
_entry.id   0daf8468d8fe9a8ff3761db791303b96
#
_cell.length_a   1.000
_cell.length_b   1.000
_cell.length_c   1.000
_cell.angle_alpha   90.00
_cell.angle_beta   90.00
_cell.angle_gamma   90.00
#
_symmetry.space_group_name_H-M   'P 1'
#
loop_
_entity.id
_entity.type
_entity.pdbx_description
1 polymer ?
#
loop_
_entity_poly.entity_id
_entity_poly.type
_entity_poly.pdbx_seq_one_letter_code
_entity_poly.pdbx_strand_id
1 'polypeptide(L)'
;MPSSEVKAGVPSKPEGTQTTHYSVVDADGNAVANTYTLNTGYGSKFAIPGTGVLLNNEMDDFAVAPGKPNVFGLVQGEANKIEPGKRMLSSMTPTIISKDGELRAILGSPGGPTITTTVAQLTRALIDYGVPLDQALPAFRAHHQWLPDAIFTENIIPADIEAELEKRGHKLMKRPRIGHANSIEVDPATRGFRAVADTSRAAGKAAAY
;
A
#
# COMPACT_ATOMS: atom_id res chain seq x y z
N MET A 1 -14.85 -32.83 -5.67
CA MET A 1 -16.02 -32.08 -6.18
C MET A 1 -15.81 -31.87 -7.68
N PRO A 2 -16.70 -32.29 -8.57
CA PRO A 2 -16.60 -32.04 -10.00
C PRO A 2 -16.65 -30.54 -10.28
N SER A 3 -15.92 -30.08 -11.29
CA SER A 3 -15.88 -28.65 -11.67
C SER A 3 -17.25 -28.06 -11.99
N SER A 4 -18.19 -28.89 -12.40
CA SER A 4 -19.60 -28.51 -12.66
C SER A 4 -20.38 -28.14 -11.39
N GLU A 5 -19.91 -28.54 -10.22
CA GLU A 5 -20.52 -28.25 -8.93
C GLU A 5 -19.90 -27.02 -8.25
N VAL A 6 -18.77 -26.51 -8.77
CA VAL A 6 -18.10 -25.30 -8.28
C VAL A 6 -18.89 -24.10 -8.79
N LYS A 7 -19.58 -23.42 -7.90
CA LYS A 7 -20.27 -22.16 -8.20
C LYS A 7 -19.42 -21.00 -7.69
N ALA A 8 -19.38 -19.92 -8.46
CA ALA A 8 -18.82 -18.67 -7.97
C ALA A 8 -19.59 -18.26 -6.71
N GLY A 9 -18.90 -18.05 -5.60
CA GLY A 9 -19.50 -17.47 -4.40
C GLY A 9 -20.00 -16.06 -4.71
N VAL A 10 -21.05 -15.62 -4.01
CA VAL A 10 -21.44 -14.21 -4.07
C VAL A 10 -20.49 -13.45 -3.14
N PRO A 11 -19.63 -12.52 -3.63
CA PRO A 11 -18.76 -11.73 -2.78
C PRO A 11 -19.60 -10.95 -1.77
N SER A 12 -19.35 -11.11 -0.50
CA SER A 12 -20.05 -10.39 0.55
C SER A 12 -19.67 -8.90 0.63
N LYS A 13 -18.63 -8.50 -0.09
CA LYS A 13 -18.15 -7.10 -0.22
C LYS A 13 -17.51 -6.91 -1.59
N PRO A 14 -17.53 -5.68 -2.16
CA PRO A 14 -16.75 -5.38 -3.35
C PRO A 14 -15.29 -5.70 -3.10
N GLU A 15 -14.66 -6.49 -3.95
CA GLU A 15 -13.24 -6.79 -3.87
C GLU A 15 -12.43 -5.52 -4.13
N GLY A 16 -11.50 -5.23 -3.21
CA GLY A 16 -10.55 -4.13 -3.40
C GLY A 16 -9.46 -4.53 -4.40
N THR A 17 -8.81 -3.54 -4.98
CA THR A 17 -7.54 -3.70 -5.70
C THR A 17 -6.51 -4.31 -4.75
N GLN A 18 -6.05 -5.54 -5.04
CA GLN A 18 -5.33 -6.37 -4.07
C GLN A 18 -3.83 -6.45 -4.39
N THR A 19 -3.05 -5.58 -3.77
CA THR A 19 -1.62 -5.79 -3.52
C THR A 19 -1.47 -6.44 -2.15
N THR A 20 -0.39 -7.18 -1.92
CA THR A 20 -0.06 -7.76 -0.61
C THR A 20 1.30 -7.24 -0.15
N HIS A 21 1.41 -6.98 1.15
CA HIS A 21 2.69 -6.67 1.78
C HIS A 21 2.90 -7.52 3.03
N TYR A 22 4.13 -8.01 3.20
CA TYR A 22 4.58 -8.61 4.45
C TYR A 22 6.00 -8.15 4.81
N SER A 23 6.23 -8.04 6.10
CA SER A 23 7.52 -7.74 6.70
C SER A 23 7.97 -8.94 7.53
N VAL A 24 9.24 -9.31 7.42
CA VAL A 24 9.84 -10.41 8.19
C VAL A 24 11.18 -9.95 8.74
N VAL A 25 11.49 -10.38 9.94
CA VAL A 25 12.82 -10.26 10.55
C VAL A 25 13.14 -11.55 11.30
N ASP A 26 14.37 -12.04 11.18
CA ASP A 26 14.84 -13.18 11.93
C ASP A 26 15.62 -12.76 13.20
N ALA A 27 16.03 -13.75 13.99
CA ALA A 27 16.78 -13.51 15.22
C ALA A 27 18.17 -12.88 15.00
N ASP A 28 18.73 -13.01 13.82
CA ASP A 28 20.02 -12.44 13.43
C ASP A 28 19.87 -10.99 12.91
N GLY A 29 18.64 -10.50 12.78
CA GLY A 29 18.33 -9.16 12.28
C GLY A 29 18.28 -9.06 10.75
N ASN A 30 18.30 -10.19 10.02
CA ASN A 30 18.03 -10.15 8.58
C ASN A 30 16.59 -9.75 8.34
N ALA A 31 16.39 -8.75 7.49
CA ALA A 31 15.12 -8.10 7.30
C ALA A 31 14.60 -8.21 5.86
N VAL A 32 13.32 -8.49 5.71
CA VAL A 32 12.63 -8.50 4.41
C VAL A 32 11.41 -7.60 4.46
N ALA A 33 11.31 -6.70 3.50
CA ALA A 33 10.11 -5.95 3.15
C ALA A 33 9.66 -6.39 1.76
N ASN A 34 8.53 -7.05 1.64
CA ASN A 34 8.05 -7.54 0.34
C ASN A 34 6.64 -7.03 0.04
N THR A 35 6.53 -6.32 -1.08
CA THR A 35 5.24 -5.94 -1.66
C THR A 35 5.15 -6.61 -3.03
N TYR A 36 4.10 -7.39 -3.27
CA TYR A 36 3.86 -8.01 -4.55
C TYR A 36 2.39 -7.92 -4.96
N THR A 37 2.13 -7.98 -6.24
CA THR A 37 0.80 -7.71 -6.76
C THR A 37 0.58 -8.36 -8.13
N LEU A 38 -0.67 -8.47 -8.53
CA LEU A 38 -1.10 -8.68 -9.91
C LEU A 38 -1.58 -7.37 -10.55
N ASN A 39 -1.35 -6.22 -9.89
CA ASN A 39 -1.86 -4.88 -10.12
C ASN A 39 -3.32 -4.71 -9.69
N THR A 40 -4.30 -5.26 -10.39
CA THR A 40 -5.72 -5.23 -9.97
C THR A 40 -6.16 -6.59 -9.38
N GLY A 41 -7.34 -6.63 -8.76
CA GLY A 41 -7.93 -7.87 -8.26
C GLY A 41 -8.01 -8.92 -9.38
N TYR A 42 -7.36 -10.06 -9.18
CA TYR A 42 -7.17 -11.12 -10.19
C TYR A 42 -6.38 -10.71 -11.44
N GLY A 43 -5.62 -9.62 -11.38
CA GLY A 43 -4.77 -9.15 -12.49
C GLY A 43 -5.54 -8.90 -13.77
N SER A 44 -5.09 -9.51 -14.87
CA SER A 44 -5.77 -9.46 -16.18
C SER A 44 -7.08 -10.25 -16.24
N LYS A 45 -7.45 -10.98 -15.18
CA LYS A 45 -8.57 -11.94 -15.11
C LYS A 45 -8.42 -13.12 -16.08
N PHE A 46 -7.22 -13.33 -16.57
CA PHE A 46 -6.88 -14.46 -17.43
C PHE A 46 -6.10 -15.49 -16.62
N ALA A 47 -6.62 -16.73 -16.59
CA ALA A 47 -5.92 -17.87 -16.01
C ALA A 47 -5.31 -18.73 -17.12
N ILE A 48 -4.06 -19.16 -16.94
CA ILE A 48 -3.41 -20.09 -17.88
C ILE A 48 -4.11 -21.44 -17.78
N PRO A 49 -4.69 -21.96 -18.89
CA PRO A 49 -5.41 -23.22 -18.87
C PRO A 49 -4.56 -24.38 -18.30
N GLY A 50 -5.15 -25.18 -17.43
CA GLY A 50 -4.52 -26.35 -16.81
C GLY A 50 -3.54 -26.07 -15.66
N THR A 51 -3.24 -24.80 -15.35
CA THR A 51 -2.28 -24.46 -14.29
C THR A 51 -2.92 -23.78 -13.08
N GLY A 52 -4.04 -23.09 -13.25
CA GLY A 52 -4.65 -22.27 -12.22
C GLY A 52 -3.90 -20.94 -11.95
N VAL A 53 -2.85 -20.64 -12.71
CA VAL A 53 -2.06 -19.40 -12.55
C VAL A 53 -2.78 -18.23 -13.20
N LEU A 54 -3.02 -17.18 -12.41
CA LEU A 54 -3.56 -15.90 -12.88
C LEU A 54 -2.43 -15.03 -13.45
N LEU A 55 -2.68 -14.37 -14.56
CA LEU A 55 -1.73 -13.41 -15.13
C LEU A 55 -2.00 -12.01 -14.57
N ASN A 56 -0.92 -11.27 -14.32
CA ASN A 56 -1.01 -9.87 -13.91
C ASN A 56 -1.46 -8.96 -15.07
N ASN A 57 -1.78 -7.71 -14.76
CA ASN A 57 -1.98 -6.61 -15.71
C ASN A 57 -1.08 -5.42 -15.39
N GLU A 58 0.16 -5.69 -14.95
CA GLU A 58 1.15 -4.67 -14.53
C GLU A 58 1.57 -3.74 -15.69
N MET A 59 1.32 -4.08 -16.93
CA MET A 59 1.58 -3.18 -18.06
C MET A 59 0.84 -1.83 -17.91
N ASP A 60 -0.21 -1.76 -17.08
CA ASP A 60 -0.93 -0.54 -16.75
C ASP A 60 -0.10 0.44 -15.88
N ASP A 61 0.99 -0.02 -15.26
CA ASP A 61 1.93 0.84 -14.54
C ASP A 61 2.80 1.68 -15.50
N PHE A 62 2.89 1.31 -16.78
CA PHE A 62 3.40 2.21 -17.80
C PHE A 62 2.39 3.31 -18.15
N ALA A 63 2.88 4.40 -18.73
CA ALA A 63 2.05 5.33 -19.48
C ALA A 63 1.66 4.67 -20.82
N VAL A 64 0.61 3.84 -20.81
CA VAL A 64 0.09 3.19 -22.03
C VAL A 64 -0.34 4.22 -23.06
N ALA A 65 -0.94 5.32 -22.59
CA ALA A 65 -1.24 6.51 -23.38
C ALA A 65 -0.79 7.74 -22.58
N PRO A 66 0.39 8.33 -22.87
CA PRO A 66 0.90 9.49 -22.15
C PRO A 66 -0.12 10.62 -22.07
N GLY A 67 -0.27 11.21 -20.88
CA GLY A 67 -1.28 12.25 -20.61
C GLY A 67 -2.69 11.73 -20.35
N LYS A 68 -2.92 10.43 -20.39
CA LYS A 68 -4.20 9.79 -20.00
C LYS A 68 -4.06 9.05 -18.68
N PRO A 69 -5.14 8.99 -17.87
CA PRO A 69 -5.10 8.24 -16.62
C PRO A 69 -5.07 6.73 -16.85
N ASN A 70 -4.34 6.02 -16.00
CA ASN A 70 -4.40 4.56 -15.91
C ASN A 70 -5.61 4.11 -15.04
N VAL A 71 -5.71 2.81 -14.72
CA VAL A 71 -6.81 2.24 -13.92
C VAL A 71 -6.92 2.88 -12.52
N PHE A 72 -5.83 3.42 -11.98
CA PHE A 72 -5.81 4.12 -10.69
C PHE A 72 -6.04 5.64 -10.80
N GLY A 73 -6.28 6.15 -12.00
CA GLY A 73 -6.41 7.58 -12.25
C GLY A 73 -5.07 8.33 -12.29
N LEU A 74 -3.93 7.62 -12.32
CA LEU A 74 -2.61 8.23 -12.43
C LEU A 74 -2.37 8.69 -13.85
N VAL A 75 -2.06 9.98 -14.01
CA VAL A 75 -1.65 10.57 -15.28
C VAL A 75 -0.13 10.60 -15.35
N GLN A 76 0.43 9.96 -16.37
CA GLN A 76 1.87 9.85 -16.54
C GLN A 76 2.30 10.37 -17.92
N GLY A 77 3.56 10.83 -18.01
CA GLY A 77 4.15 11.39 -19.23
C GLY A 77 4.96 10.40 -20.04
N GLU A 78 5.58 10.92 -21.11
CA GLU A 78 6.44 10.21 -22.06
C GLU A 78 7.58 9.41 -21.38
N ALA A 79 8.08 9.93 -20.25
CA ALA A 79 9.18 9.28 -19.53
C ALA A 79 8.88 7.86 -19.07
N ASN A 80 7.60 7.51 -18.88
CA ASN A 80 7.18 6.16 -18.48
C ASN A 80 6.41 5.41 -19.57
N LYS A 81 6.47 5.84 -20.83
CA LYS A 81 5.82 5.12 -21.92
C LYS A 81 6.43 3.73 -22.14
N ILE A 82 5.66 2.83 -22.73
CA ILE A 82 6.10 1.47 -23.10
C ILE A 82 7.19 1.55 -24.16
N GLU A 83 8.33 0.90 -23.89
CA GLU A 83 9.43 0.73 -24.85
C GLU A 83 10.10 -0.63 -24.62
N PRO A 84 10.70 -1.25 -25.66
CA PRO A 84 11.42 -2.50 -25.52
C PRO A 84 12.55 -2.42 -24.46
N GLY A 85 12.60 -3.41 -23.55
CA GLY A 85 13.63 -3.48 -22.50
C GLY A 85 13.45 -2.48 -21.33
N LYS A 86 12.44 -1.62 -21.35
CA LYS A 86 12.19 -0.62 -20.31
C LYS A 86 11.43 -1.24 -19.14
N ARG A 87 11.78 -0.80 -17.92
CA ARG A 87 11.04 -1.10 -16.72
C ARG A 87 10.01 0.00 -16.45
N MET A 88 8.83 -0.41 -16.01
CA MET A 88 7.77 0.53 -15.60
C MET A 88 8.08 1.19 -14.26
N LEU A 89 7.45 2.33 -14.01
CA LEU A 89 7.32 2.89 -12.67
C LEU A 89 6.54 1.90 -11.79
N SER A 90 6.88 1.84 -10.51
CA SER A 90 6.09 1.13 -9.52
C SER A 90 5.77 2.04 -8.34
N SER A 91 4.52 2.02 -7.87
CA SER A 91 4.12 2.68 -6.63
C SER A 91 4.36 1.83 -5.39
N MET A 92 4.74 0.56 -5.56
CA MET A 92 5.12 -0.30 -4.44
C MET A 92 6.35 0.26 -3.74
N THR A 93 6.26 0.40 -2.44
CA THR A 93 7.26 1.08 -1.61
C THR A 93 7.63 0.22 -0.40
N PRO A 94 8.15 -1.02 -0.62
CA PRO A 94 8.73 -1.79 0.48
C PRO A 94 9.94 -1.04 1.02
N THR A 95 9.97 -0.83 2.35
CA THR A 95 10.96 0.08 2.97
C THR A 95 11.61 -0.58 4.17
N ILE A 96 12.94 -0.55 4.22
CA ILE A 96 13.73 -0.90 5.40
C ILE A 96 14.43 0.38 5.87
N ILE A 97 14.25 0.71 7.14
CA ILE A 97 14.87 1.87 7.77
C ILE A 97 16.00 1.39 8.68
N SER A 98 17.18 1.94 8.50
CA SER A 98 18.33 1.71 9.36
C SER A 98 18.88 3.03 9.91
N LYS A 99 19.51 2.97 11.09
CA LYS A 99 20.24 4.08 11.70
C LYS A 99 21.56 3.54 12.27
N ASP A 100 22.65 4.15 11.90
CA ASP A 100 24.01 3.78 12.35
C ASP A 100 24.35 2.29 12.07
N GLY A 101 23.86 1.76 10.93
CA GLY A 101 24.02 0.36 10.54
C GLY A 101 23.01 -0.61 11.15
N GLU A 102 22.18 -0.16 12.10
CA GLU A 102 21.23 -0.98 12.83
C GLU A 102 19.82 -0.86 12.28
N LEU A 103 19.07 -1.97 12.21
CA LEU A 103 17.68 -1.98 11.81
C LEU A 103 16.82 -1.13 12.76
N ARG A 104 15.93 -0.31 12.19
CA ARG A 104 14.97 0.52 12.93
C ARG A 104 13.53 0.11 12.65
N ALA A 105 13.20 -0.11 11.38
CA ALA A 105 11.86 -0.52 11.00
C ALA A 105 11.83 -1.17 9.62
N ILE A 106 10.78 -1.96 9.40
CA ILE A 106 10.40 -2.56 8.12
C ILE A 106 8.97 -2.14 7.85
N LEU A 107 8.73 -1.44 6.75
CA LEU A 107 7.45 -0.83 6.43
C LEU A 107 6.97 -1.24 5.03
N GLY A 108 5.68 -1.30 4.87
CA GLY A 108 5.06 -1.39 3.57
C GLY A 108 3.54 -1.59 3.65
N SER A 109 2.89 -1.45 2.52
CA SER A 109 1.43 -1.46 2.42
C SER A 109 0.99 -1.89 1.04
N PRO A 110 -0.13 -2.57 0.86
CA PRO A 110 -0.91 -2.53 -0.35
C PRO A 110 -1.68 -1.20 -0.46
N GLY A 111 -2.21 -0.88 -1.67
CA GLY A 111 -3.07 0.29 -1.84
C GLY A 111 -2.93 1.04 -3.18
N GLY A 112 -2.29 0.45 -4.20
CA GLY A 112 -2.02 1.14 -5.46
C GLY A 112 -1.23 2.43 -5.24
N PRO A 113 -1.62 3.59 -5.78
CA PRO A 113 -0.89 4.85 -5.61
C PRO A 113 -0.82 5.33 -4.15
N THR A 114 -1.72 4.88 -3.28
CA THR A 114 -1.70 5.26 -1.86
C THR A 114 -0.60 4.57 -1.07
N ILE A 115 0.09 3.57 -1.63
CA ILE A 115 1.19 2.85 -0.97
C ILE A 115 2.28 3.83 -0.56
N THR A 116 2.76 4.63 -1.51
CA THR A 116 3.86 5.58 -1.29
C THR A 116 3.53 6.59 -0.18
N THR A 117 2.33 7.18 -0.21
CA THR A 117 1.92 8.16 0.82
C THR A 117 1.66 7.51 2.17
N THR A 118 1.17 6.27 2.21
CA THR A 118 1.03 5.50 3.46
C THR A 118 2.39 5.27 4.11
N VAL A 119 3.35 4.74 3.36
CA VAL A 119 4.70 4.47 3.88
C VAL A 119 5.41 5.75 4.29
N ALA A 120 5.28 6.84 3.51
CA ALA A 120 5.85 8.14 3.84
C ALA A 120 5.29 8.70 5.17
N GLN A 121 3.97 8.60 5.40
CA GLN A 121 3.35 9.06 6.64
C GLN A 121 3.80 8.23 7.84
N LEU A 122 3.89 6.89 7.70
CA LEU A 122 4.39 6.02 8.77
C LEU A 122 5.87 6.27 9.07
N THR A 123 6.69 6.46 8.03
CA THR A 123 8.10 6.81 8.20
C THR A 123 8.25 8.13 8.98
N ARG A 124 7.50 9.16 8.61
CA ARG A 124 7.52 10.45 9.30
C ARG A 124 7.01 10.34 10.75
N ALA A 125 5.93 9.60 10.97
CA ALA A 125 5.42 9.37 12.32
C ALA A 125 6.51 8.75 13.21
N LEU A 126 7.18 7.71 12.72
CA LEU A 126 8.21 7.01 13.48
C LEU A 126 9.49 7.83 13.66
N ILE A 127 10.00 8.44 12.59
CA ILE A 127 11.34 9.06 12.58
C ILE A 127 11.30 10.53 12.99
N ASP A 128 10.36 11.32 12.46
CA ASP A 128 10.31 12.75 12.71
C ASP A 128 9.60 13.08 14.04
N TYR A 129 8.58 12.28 14.39
CA TYR A 129 7.73 12.53 15.56
C TYR A 129 7.90 11.53 16.70
N GLY A 130 8.67 10.46 16.50
CA GLY A 130 8.88 9.42 17.52
C GLY A 130 7.62 8.65 17.90
N VAL A 131 6.61 8.64 17.05
CA VAL A 131 5.34 7.92 17.29
C VAL A 131 5.55 6.45 16.97
N PRO A 132 5.37 5.52 17.91
CA PRO A 132 5.53 4.09 17.66
C PRO A 132 4.46 3.57 16.68
N LEU A 133 4.79 2.51 15.95
CA LEU A 133 3.95 2.01 14.85
C LEU A 133 2.56 1.52 15.29
N ASP A 134 2.43 1.00 16.51
CA ASP A 134 1.14 0.60 17.08
C ASP A 134 0.16 1.77 17.26
N GLN A 135 0.69 2.99 17.41
CA GLN A 135 -0.08 4.24 17.45
C GLN A 135 -0.20 4.89 16.07
N ALA A 136 0.84 4.79 15.25
CA ALA A 136 0.86 5.41 13.92
C ALA A 136 -0.05 4.67 12.91
N LEU A 137 -0.12 3.33 12.99
CA LEU A 137 -0.90 2.54 12.04
C LEU A 137 -2.41 2.85 12.07
N PRO A 138 -3.08 2.96 13.23
CA PRO A 138 -4.49 3.30 13.30
C PRO A 138 -4.81 4.78 13.03
N ALA A 139 -3.82 5.68 13.04
CA ALA A 139 -4.03 7.10 12.75
C ALA A 139 -4.62 7.31 11.35
N PHE A 140 -5.43 8.36 11.17
CA PHE A 140 -6.00 8.68 9.87
C PHE A 140 -4.90 8.97 8.84
N ARG A 141 -5.22 8.71 7.56
CA ARG A 141 -4.29 8.96 6.46
C ARG A 141 -4.92 9.87 5.42
N ALA A 142 -4.03 10.58 4.73
CA ALA A 142 -4.36 11.40 3.59
C ALA A 142 -3.50 10.98 2.39
N HIS A 143 -4.01 11.25 1.18
CA HIS A 143 -3.32 10.94 -0.06
C HIS A 143 -3.58 12.03 -1.10
N HIS A 144 -2.55 12.42 -1.83
CA HIS A 144 -2.66 13.28 -3.00
C HIS A 144 -1.78 12.70 -4.10
N GLN A 145 -2.30 12.65 -5.32
CA GLN A 145 -1.60 12.05 -6.47
C GLN A 145 -1.50 13.00 -7.67
N TRP A 146 -1.49 14.33 -7.41
CA TRP A 146 -1.49 15.40 -8.40
C TRP A 146 -2.85 15.52 -9.12
N LEU A 147 -3.25 14.54 -9.87
CA LEU A 147 -4.55 14.49 -10.54
C LEU A 147 -5.35 13.26 -10.08
N PRO A 148 -6.66 13.42 -9.77
CA PRO A 148 -7.36 14.70 -9.67
C PRO A 148 -6.77 15.61 -8.59
N ASP A 149 -6.83 16.92 -8.76
CA ASP A 149 -6.38 17.90 -7.77
C ASP A 149 -7.32 17.91 -6.56
N ALA A 150 -7.10 16.94 -5.68
CA ALA A 150 -7.87 16.73 -4.46
C ALA A 150 -7.06 15.92 -3.44
N ILE A 151 -7.25 16.24 -2.17
CA ILE A 151 -6.74 15.42 -1.05
C ILE A 151 -7.78 14.34 -0.75
N PHE A 152 -7.38 13.09 -0.93
CA PHE A 152 -8.17 11.95 -0.45
C PHE A 152 -7.92 11.78 1.04
N THR A 153 -8.99 11.71 1.83
CA THR A 153 -8.92 11.51 3.27
C THR A 153 -9.76 10.31 3.69
N GLU A 154 -9.40 9.68 4.80
CA GLU A 154 -10.28 8.69 5.41
C GLU A 154 -11.48 9.35 6.10
N ASN A 155 -12.55 8.59 6.30
CA ASN A 155 -13.77 9.09 6.96
C ASN A 155 -13.55 9.54 8.41
N ILE A 156 -12.43 9.13 9.00
CA ILE A 156 -12.05 9.43 10.39
C ILE A 156 -11.19 10.71 10.53
N ILE A 157 -11.05 11.52 9.49
CA ILE A 157 -10.32 12.79 9.60
C ILE A 157 -10.94 13.68 10.69
N PRO A 158 -10.14 14.26 11.61
CA PRO A 158 -10.63 15.23 12.60
C PRO A 158 -11.26 16.44 11.92
N ALA A 159 -12.40 16.89 12.45
CA ALA A 159 -13.20 17.96 11.85
C ALA A 159 -12.45 19.30 11.75
N ASP A 160 -11.59 19.60 12.72
CA ASP A 160 -10.75 20.79 12.73
C ASP A 160 -9.69 20.76 11.62
N ILE A 161 -9.09 19.60 11.36
CA ILE A 161 -8.14 19.40 10.25
C ILE A 161 -8.87 19.51 8.91
N GLU A 162 -10.05 18.91 8.78
CA GLU A 162 -10.89 19.00 7.59
C GLU A 162 -11.20 20.47 7.25
N ALA A 163 -11.71 21.22 8.23
CA ALA A 163 -12.03 22.63 8.07
C ALA A 163 -10.81 23.50 7.72
N GLU A 164 -9.65 23.23 8.30
CA GLU A 164 -8.44 23.99 8.00
C GLU A 164 -7.91 23.69 6.58
N LEU A 165 -8.02 22.46 6.11
CA LEU A 165 -7.64 22.10 4.74
C LEU A 165 -8.57 22.78 3.72
N GLU A 166 -9.87 22.77 3.96
CA GLU A 166 -10.84 23.45 3.10
C GLU A 166 -10.63 24.97 3.08
N LYS A 167 -10.36 25.59 4.23
CA LYS A 167 -10.02 26.99 4.36
C LYS A 167 -8.78 27.37 3.55
N ARG A 168 -7.81 26.45 3.41
CA ARG A 168 -6.62 26.62 2.55
C ARG A 168 -6.90 26.38 1.08
N GLY A 169 -8.14 26.11 0.70
CA GLY A 169 -8.57 25.91 -0.68
C GLY A 169 -8.42 24.50 -1.21
N HIS A 170 -8.11 23.53 -0.35
CA HIS A 170 -8.03 22.13 -0.77
C HIS A 170 -9.42 21.53 -0.96
N LYS A 171 -9.59 20.80 -2.05
CA LYS A 171 -10.75 19.94 -2.27
C LYS A 171 -10.52 18.61 -1.57
N LEU A 172 -11.47 18.16 -0.74
CA LEU A 172 -11.39 16.90 -0.05
C LEU A 172 -12.28 15.83 -0.69
N MET A 173 -11.77 14.59 -0.76
CA MET A 173 -12.50 13.43 -1.23
C MET A 173 -12.39 12.30 -0.22
N LYS A 174 -13.51 11.85 0.33
CA LYS A 174 -13.53 10.79 1.34
C LYS A 174 -13.33 9.41 0.72
N ARG A 175 -12.55 8.58 1.39
CA ARG A 175 -12.35 7.16 1.09
C ARG A 175 -12.58 6.31 2.35
N PRO A 176 -13.09 5.09 2.24
CA PRO A 176 -13.26 4.21 3.41
C PRO A 176 -11.93 3.90 4.12
N ARG A 177 -10.86 3.76 3.34
CA ARG A 177 -9.50 3.44 3.83
C ARG A 177 -8.44 3.92 2.85
N ILE A 178 -7.24 4.19 3.37
CA ILE A 178 -6.04 4.51 2.61
C ILE A 178 -4.91 3.59 3.08
N GLY A 179 -4.46 2.68 2.19
CA GLY A 179 -3.46 1.69 2.49
C GLY A 179 -3.91 0.65 3.54
N HIS A 180 -2.97 -0.21 3.92
CA HIS A 180 -3.17 -1.27 4.90
C HIS A 180 -1.78 -1.83 5.24
N ALA A 181 -1.10 -1.22 6.20
CA ALA A 181 0.29 -1.51 6.46
C ALA A 181 0.50 -2.73 7.36
N ASN A 182 1.54 -3.51 7.06
CA ASN A 182 2.05 -4.57 7.91
C ASN A 182 3.54 -4.30 8.16
N SER A 183 3.89 -3.97 9.38
CA SER A 183 5.17 -3.34 9.67
C SER A 183 5.82 -3.95 10.91
N ILE A 184 7.15 -3.80 10.99
CA ILE A 184 7.93 -4.18 12.17
C ILE A 184 8.76 -2.96 12.56
N GLU A 185 8.83 -2.66 13.86
CA GLU A 185 9.79 -1.70 14.41
C GLU A 185 10.71 -2.38 15.42
N VAL A 186 11.89 -1.84 15.57
CA VAL A 186 12.81 -2.17 16.66
C VAL A 186 12.55 -1.20 17.80
N ASP A 187 12.16 -1.71 18.96
CA ASP A 187 12.00 -0.93 20.18
C ASP A 187 13.37 -0.34 20.59
N PRO A 188 13.50 0.98 20.71
CA PRO A 188 14.79 1.60 20.96
C PRO A 188 15.37 1.30 22.34
N ALA A 189 14.51 0.98 23.33
CA ALA A 189 14.95 0.71 24.70
C ALA A 189 15.33 -0.74 24.93
N THR A 190 14.53 -1.68 24.39
CA THR A 190 14.73 -3.12 24.60
C THR A 190 15.48 -3.81 23.48
N ARG A 191 15.57 -3.16 22.30
CA ARG A 191 16.08 -3.76 21.04
C ARG A 191 15.22 -4.92 20.53
N GLY A 192 14.07 -5.17 21.17
CA GLY A 192 13.11 -6.18 20.74
C GLY A 192 12.36 -5.76 19.46
N PHE A 193 11.87 -6.76 18.71
CA PHE A 193 11.05 -6.52 17.53
C PHE A 193 9.57 -6.40 17.92
N ARG A 194 8.91 -5.36 17.42
CA ARG A 194 7.47 -5.16 17.55
C ARG A 194 6.81 -5.26 16.18
N ALA A 195 6.13 -6.35 15.93
CA ALA A 195 5.35 -6.54 14.70
C ALA A 195 3.93 -5.98 14.88
N VAL A 196 3.49 -5.15 13.95
CA VAL A 196 2.18 -4.48 13.97
C VAL A 196 1.47 -4.67 12.64
N ALA A 197 0.23 -5.17 12.71
CA ALA A 197 -0.66 -5.27 11.55
C ALA A 197 -1.77 -4.21 11.67
N ASP A 198 -2.13 -3.60 10.55
CA ASP A 198 -3.20 -2.60 10.48
C ASP A 198 -4.58 -3.26 10.47
N THR A 199 -5.03 -3.72 11.63
CA THR A 199 -6.32 -4.40 11.79
C THR A 199 -7.51 -3.46 11.68
N SER A 200 -7.30 -2.14 11.70
CA SER A 200 -8.36 -1.14 11.54
C SER A 200 -8.86 -1.02 10.09
N ARG A 201 -8.03 -1.42 9.11
CA ARG A 201 -8.34 -1.27 7.68
C ARG A 201 -8.53 -2.59 6.93
N ALA A 202 -7.92 -3.66 7.39
CA ALA A 202 -8.09 -4.99 6.82
C ALA A 202 -7.72 -6.09 7.82
N ALA A 203 -7.96 -7.35 7.44
CA ALA A 203 -7.50 -8.50 8.21
C ALA A 203 -6.00 -8.68 8.02
N GLY A 204 -5.21 -8.29 9.02
CA GLY A 204 -3.78 -8.55 9.12
C GLY A 204 -3.47 -9.29 10.41
N LYS A 205 -2.29 -9.92 10.46
CA LYS A 205 -1.77 -10.53 11.69
C LYS A 205 -0.29 -10.22 11.86
N ALA A 206 0.10 -10.01 13.10
CA ALA A 206 1.49 -10.02 13.52
C ALA A 206 1.75 -11.28 14.36
N ALA A 207 2.92 -11.88 14.21
CA ALA A 207 3.35 -13.03 14.99
C ALA A 207 4.83 -12.87 15.37
N ALA A 208 5.19 -13.40 16.52
CA ALA A 208 6.57 -13.54 17.00
C ALA A 208 6.75 -14.96 17.57
N TYR A 209 7.97 -15.46 17.52
CA TYR A 209 8.34 -16.78 18.03
C TYR A 209 9.39 -16.62 19.14
#